data_c09c017b1228641236044d944cff0b19
#
_entry.id   c09c017b1228641236044d944cff0b19
#
_cell.length_a   1.000
_cell.length_b   1.000
_cell.length_c   1.000
_cell.angle_alpha   90.00
_cell.angle_beta   90.00
_cell.angle_gamma   90.00
#
_symmetry.space_group_name_H-M   'P 1'
#
loop_
_entity.id
_entity.type
_entity.pdbx_description
1 polymer ?
#
loop_
_entity_poly.entity_id
_entity_poly.type
_entity_poly.pdbx_seq_one_letter_code
_entity_poly.pdbx_strand_id
1 'polypeptide(L)'
;MKKYIVLCAGFCLALSMTSCKSSESAYKKAYEKAKQYDTQTSQQTSQSTTYEEPAVVAPVQTRPANEVRRVDNYDNVSVRSERVAVVSGNGLKAYSVVVGSFGLQSNAEGLQQRLRNAGYDAQIVKNEDRNMFRVVAATFDNKADAARSRDQFREQEAYKDAWLLSNQ
;
A
#
# COMPACT_ATOMS: atom_id res chain seq x y z
N MET A 1 5.74 -60.87 -13.71
CA MET A 1 5.74 -59.44 -13.32
C MET A 1 5.69 -58.49 -14.52
N LYS A 2 5.05 -58.88 -15.65
CA LYS A 2 4.97 -58.04 -16.88
C LYS A 2 3.52 -57.65 -17.26
N LYS A 3 2.53 -57.93 -16.39
CA LYS A 3 1.09 -57.68 -16.69
C LYS A 3 0.50 -56.43 -16.08
N TYR A 4 1.24 -55.73 -15.22
CA TYR A 4 0.72 -54.53 -14.53
C TYR A 4 1.19 -53.18 -15.11
N ILE A 5 2.13 -53.23 -16.08
CA ILE A 5 2.69 -52.01 -16.71
C ILE A 5 1.72 -51.39 -17.74
N VAL A 6 0.81 -52.17 -18.30
CA VAL A 6 -0.12 -51.71 -19.36
C VAL A 6 -1.35 -50.98 -18.77
N LEU A 7 -1.66 -51.18 -17.47
CA LEU A 7 -2.84 -50.57 -16.84
C LEU A 7 -2.61 -49.15 -16.32
N CYS A 8 -1.36 -48.73 -16.11
CA CYS A 8 -1.03 -47.39 -15.69
C CYS A 8 -0.96 -46.35 -16.83
N ALA A 9 -0.81 -46.80 -18.09
CA ALA A 9 -0.70 -45.88 -19.23
C ALA A 9 -2.05 -45.33 -19.71
N GLY A 10 -3.17 -45.95 -19.33
CA GLY A 10 -4.53 -45.54 -19.75
C GLY A 10 -5.20 -44.49 -18.88
N PHE A 11 -4.70 -44.25 -17.64
CA PHE A 11 -5.38 -43.37 -16.68
C PHE A 11 -4.87 -41.94 -16.67
N CYS A 12 -3.76 -41.63 -17.35
CA CYS A 12 -3.16 -40.27 -17.40
C CYS A 12 -3.73 -39.34 -18.48
N LEU A 13 -4.64 -39.82 -19.36
CA LEU A 13 -5.15 -39.01 -20.47
C LEU A 13 -6.53 -38.38 -20.24
N ALA A 14 -7.15 -38.55 -19.06
CA ALA A 14 -8.49 -38.06 -18.77
C ALA A 14 -8.56 -36.81 -17.87
N LEU A 15 -7.42 -36.22 -17.44
CA LEU A 15 -7.42 -35.10 -16.47
C LEU A 15 -6.91 -33.76 -17.05
N SER A 16 -6.82 -33.59 -18.37
CA SER A 16 -6.27 -32.37 -18.97
C SER A 16 -7.30 -31.42 -19.59
N MET A 17 -8.58 -31.42 -19.16
CA MET A 17 -9.59 -30.47 -19.63
C MET A 17 -10.38 -29.83 -18.49
N THR A 18 -9.73 -29.35 -17.43
CA THR A 18 -10.29 -28.27 -16.60
C THR A 18 -9.64 -26.98 -17.02
N SER A 19 -10.10 -26.46 -18.15
CA SER A 19 -9.83 -25.12 -18.63
C SER A 19 -10.22 -24.12 -17.55
N CYS A 20 -9.25 -23.38 -17.04
CA CYS A 20 -9.45 -22.19 -16.24
C CYS A 20 -10.32 -21.21 -17.02
N LYS A 21 -11.58 -21.09 -16.63
CA LYS A 21 -12.44 -20.01 -17.10
C LYS A 21 -11.89 -18.73 -16.48
N SER A 22 -11.15 -17.97 -17.29
CA SER A 22 -10.46 -16.75 -16.88
C SER A 22 -11.47 -15.75 -16.30
N SER A 23 -11.09 -15.09 -15.22
CA SER A 23 -11.82 -14.03 -14.51
C SER A 23 -11.95 -12.72 -15.30
N GLU A 24 -11.75 -12.75 -16.61
CA GLU A 24 -11.80 -11.58 -17.51
C GLU A 24 -13.21 -10.94 -17.57
N SER A 25 -14.26 -11.73 -17.34
CA SER A 25 -15.63 -11.21 -17.42
C SER A 25 -16.05 -10.36 -16.19
N ALA A 26 -15.45 -10.57 -15.03
CA ALA A 26 -15.77 -9.82 -13.81
C ALA A 26 -15.19 -8.40 -13.86
N TYR A 27 -13.96 -8.25 -14.38
CA TYR A 27 -13.31 -6.96 -14.53
C TYR A 27 -14.01 -6.09 -15.59
N LYS A 28 -14.42 -6.70 -16.71
CA LYS A 28 -15.12 -5.99 -17.78
C LYS A 28 -16.48 -5.44 -17.34
N LYS A 29 -17.24 -6.22 -16.55
CA LYS A 29 -18.50 -5.75 -15.94
C LYS A 29 -18.33 -4.61 -14.95
N ALA A 30 -17.25 -4.62 -14.16
CA ALA A 30 -16.94 -3.55 -13.22
C ALA A 30 -16.55 -2.25 -13.95
N TYR A 31 -15.79 -2.37 -15.05
CA TYR A 31 -15.36 -1.24 -15.86
C TYR A 31 -16.52 -0.58 -16.63
N GLU A 32 -17.44 -1.37 -17.20
CA GLU A 32 -18.62 -0.86 -17.88
C GLU A 32 -19.59 -0.17 -16.91
N LYS A 33 -19.71 -0.67 -15.68
CA LYS A 33 -20.54 -0.05 -14.64
C LYS A 33 -19.97 1.29 -14.17
N ALA A 34 -18.64 1.41 -14.06
CA ALA A 34 -17.99 2.69 -13.74
C ALA A 34 -18.18 3.73 -14.84
N LYS A 35 -18.12 3.34 -16.12
CA LYS A 35 -18.35 4.23 -17.25
C LYS A 35 -19.78 4.80 -17.32
N GLN A 36 -20.78 4.03 -16.86
CA GLN A 36 -22.17 4.49 -16.84
C GLN A 36 -22.42 5.58 -15.78
N TYR A 37 -21.65 5.60 -14.68
CA TYR A 37 -21.75 6.66 -13.67
C TYR A 37 -21.14 7.98 -14.15
N ASP A 38 -20.05 7.95 -14.93
CA ASP A 38 -19.43 9.16 -15.47
C ASP A 38 -20.27 9.85 -16.54
N THR A 39 -21.12 9.10 -17.26
CA THR A 39 -21.97 9.68 -18.32
C THR A 39 -23.24 10.35 -17.76
N GLN A 40 -23.67 10.02 -16.54
CA GLN A 40 -24.84 10.62 -15.92
C GLN A 40 -24.53 11.93 -15.17
N THR A 41 -23.26 12.16 -14.79
CA THR A 41 -22.89 13.40 -14.06
C THR A 41 -22.59 14.57 -15.02
N SER A 42 -22.47 14.33 -16.33
CA SER A 42 -22.10 15.36 -17.31
C SER A 42 -23.28 16.07 -18.00
N GLN A 43 -24.53 15.81 -17.62
CA GLN A 43 -25.70 16.38 -18.27
C GLN A 43 -26.56 17.33 -17.42
N GLN A 44 -26.04 17.84 -16.32
CA GLN A 44 -26.82 18.82 -15.56
C GLN A 44 -25.95 19.98 -15.08
N THR A 45 -25.51 20.83 -15.98
CA THR A 45 -25.30 22.28 -15.76
C THR A 45 -25.00 22.96 -17.08
N SER A 46 -26.06 23.38 -17.76
CA SER A 46 -26.00 24.42 -18.79
C SER A 46 -27.32 25.14 -18.81
N GLN A 47 -27.39 26.30 -18.20
CA GLN A 47 -28.26 27.48 -18.44
C GLN A 47 -28.04 28.45 -17.29
N SER A 48 -27.72 29.67 -17.41
CA SER A 48 -27.87 30.72 -18.37
C SER A 48 -27.57 32.04 -17.65
N THR A 49 -26.66 32.82 -18.19
CA THR A 49 -26.65 34.30 -18.35
C THR A 49 -27.38 35.17 -17.34
N THR A 50 -26.70 36.15 -16.69
CA THR A 50 -26.93 37.59 -16.93
C THR A 50 -25.98 38.44 -16.10
N TYR A 51 -25.38 39.43 -16.73
CA TYR A 51 -24.48 40.46 -16.18
C TYR A 51 -25.22 41.40 -15.24
N GLU A 52 -24.62 41.76 -14.12
CA GLU A 52 -24.67 43.12 -13.54
C GLU A 52 -23.58 43.29 -12.47
N GLU A 53 -22.74 44.28 -12.62
CA GLU A 53 -21.75 44.87 -11.73
C GLU A 53 -22.41 46.09 -11.03
N PRO A 54 -21.82 46.73 -10.03
CA PRO A 54 -20.99 46.31 -8.90
C PRO A 54 -21.57 46.79 -7.56
N ALA A 55 -21.29 46.09 -6.46
CA ALA A 55 -21.37 46.76 -5.16
C ALA A 55 -20.56 46.04 -4.06
N VAL A 56 -19.60 46.80 -3.51
CA VAL A 56 -19.17 46.82 -2.13
C VAL A 56 -18.49 45.57 -1.56
N VAL A 57 -17.19 45.75 -1.45
CA VAL A 57 -16.25 44.89 -0.67
C VAL A 57 -16.72 44.85 0.79
N ALA A 58 -17.30 43.72 1.19
CA ALA A 58 -17.40 43.37 2.58
C ALA A 58 -16.11 42.60 2.99
N PRO A 59 -15.52 42.85 4.15
CA PRO A 59 -14.30 42.17 4.55
C PRO A 59 -14.58 40.67 4.68
N VAL A 60 -13.79 39.87 3.94
CA VAL A 60 -13.73 38.43 4.10
C VAL A 60 -13.31 38.15 5.54
N GLN A 61 -14.28 37.78 6.38
CA GLN A 61 -13.98 37.13 7.63
C GLN A 61 -13.35 35.78 7.29
N THR A 62 -12.03 35.73 7.33
CA THR A 62 -11.29 34.49 7.43
C THR A 62 -11.82 33.74 8.65
N ARG A 63 -12.73 32.80 8.42
CA ARG A 63 -13.00 31.76 9.41
C ARG A 63 -11.65 31.13 9.75
N PRO A 64 -11.23 31.15 11.02
CA PRO A 64 -10.14 30.25 11.40
C PRO A 64 -10.66 28.85 11.13
N ALA A 65 -10.01 28.15 10.21
CA ALA A 65 -10.16 26.71 10.11
C ALA A 65 -9.78 26.18 11.50
N ASN A 66 -10.80 25.84 12.29
CA ASN A 66 -10.63 24.95 13.43
C ASN A 66 -10.30 23.57 12.82
N GLU A 67 -9.10 23.44 12.28
CA GLU A 67 -8.42 22.18 12.32
C GLU A 67 -8.37 21.81 13.79
N VAL A 68 -9.30 20.95 14.19
CA VAL A 68 -9.14 20.15 15.38
C VAL A 68 -7.89 19.32 15.09
N ARG A 69 -6.74 19.93 15.39
CA ARG A 69 -5.46 19.26 15.48
C ARG A 69 -5.69 18.25 16.61
N ARG A 70 -6.14 17.04 16.26
CA ARG A 70 -5.98 15.91 17.17
C ARG A 70 -4.51 15.92 17.54
N VAL A 71 -4.23 16.34 18.73
CA VAL A 71 -2.91 16.18 19.34
C VAL A 71 -2.83 14.70 19.66
N ASP A 72 -2.61 13.90 18.61
CA ASP A 72 -2.27 12.50 18.75
C ASP A 72 -0.91 12.53 19.46
N ASN A 73 -0.91 12.19 20.73
CA ASN A 73 0.30 12.17 21.54
C ASN A 73 1.15 10.97 21.13
N TYR A 74 1.95 11.14 20.07
CA TYR A 74 2.88 10.12 19.59
C TYR A 74 4.18 10.05 20.38
N ASP A 75 4.32 10.80 21.48
CA ASP A 75 5.54 10.81 22.30
C ASP A 75 5.81 9.43 22.91
N ASN A 76 4.74 8.71 23.30
CA ASN A 76 4.83 7.37 23.89
C ASN A 76 4.92 6.22 22.88
N VAL A 77 4.97 6.51 21.57
CA VAL A 77 5.09 5.46 20.57
C VAL A 77 6.48 4.83 20.62
N SER A 78 6.52 3.50 20.80
CA SER A 78 7.77 2.75 20.82
C SER A 78 8.45 2.77 19.46
N VAL A 79 9.75 3.10 19.47
CA VAL A 79 10.64 3.05 18.31
C VAL A 79 11.77 2.09 18.64
N ARG A 80 12.06 1.17 17.74
CA ARG A 80 13.22 0.27 17.88
C ARG A 80 14.41 0.89 17.18
N SER A 81 15.53 0.96 17.87
CA SER A 81 16.79 1.41 17.30
C SER A 81 17.60 0.18 16.88
N GLU A 82 17.97 0.10 15.61
CA GLU A 82 18.76 -0.97 15.04
C GLU A 82 19.85 -0.38 14.12
N ARG A 83 21.03 -0.97 14.12
CA ARG A 83 22.04 -0.70 13.09
C ARG A 83 21.68 -1.45 11.84
N VAL A 84 21.43 -0.73 10.78
CA VAL A 84 21.00 -1.33 9.51
C VAL A 84 21.78 -0.76 8.33
N ALA A 85 22.06 -1.60 7.36
CA ALA A 85 22.64 -1.23 6.08
C ALA A 85 21.56 -1.32 4.97
N VAL A 86 21.52 -0.35 4.07
CA VAL A 86 20.60 -0.37 2.93
C VAL A 86 21.04 -1.45 1.93
N VAL A 87 20.15 -2.35 1.61
CA VAL A 87 20.33 -3.41 0.59
C VAL A 87 19.68 -3.01 -0.72
N SER A 88 18.50 -2.40 -0.66
CA SER A 88 17.75 -1.96 -1.84
C SER A 88 16.89 -0.75 -1.51
N GLY A 89 17.11 0.38 -2.19
CA GLY A 89 16.36 1.62 -2.00
C GLY A 89 17.26 2.86 -1.97
N ASN A 90 16.66 4.01 -1.64
CA ASN A 90 17.28 5.34 -1.72
C ASN A 90 17.89 5.81 -0.39
N GLY A 91 17.78 5.01 0.68
CA GLY A 91 18.21 5.36 2.02
C GLY A 91 17.07 5.66 2.97
N LEU A 92 17.37 5.63 4.27
CA LEU A 92 16.38 5.87 5.33
C LEU A 92 16.49 7.30 5.85
N LYS A 93 15.35 7.86 6.20
CA LYS A 93 15.22 9.04 7.06
C LYS A 93 15.28 8.65 8.54
N ALA A 94 15.10 9.61 9.43
CA ALA A 94 15.21 9.40 10.87
C ALA A 94 14.29 8.29 11.42
N TYR A 95 13.09 8.17 10.86
CA TYR A 95 12.10 7.17 11.28
C TYR A 95 11.55 6.41 10.08
N SER A 96 11.45 5.10 10.19
CA SER A 96 11.03 4.23 9.11
C SER A 96 9.95 3.25 9.58
N VAL A 97 8.95 2.99 8.73
CA VAL A 97 7.90 2.01 9.00
C VAL A 97 8.31 0.66 8.45
N VAL A 98 8.58 -0.29 9.32
CA VAL A 98 8.91 -1.67 8.97
C VAL A 98 7.63 -2.50 8.95
N VAL A 99 7.36 -3.15 7.83
CA VAL A 99 6.15 -3.97 7.62
C VAL A 99 6.46 -5.45 7.45
N GLY A 100 7.74 -5.83 7.42
CA GLY A 100 8.15 -7.23 7.32
C GLY A 100 9.59 -7.45 7.77
N SER A 101 9.88 -8.66 8.25
CA SER A 101 11.21 -9.08 8.70
C SER A 101 11.46 -10.51 8.26
N PHE A 102 12.56 -10.77 7.58
CA PHE A 102 12.86 -12.05 6.94
C PHE A 102 14.30 -12.48 7.17
N GLY A 103 14.51 -13.79 7.32
CA GLY A 103 15.86 -14.37 7.34
C GLY A 103 16.45 -14.54 5.93
N LEU A 104 15.60 -14.60 4.89
CA LEU A 104 16.01 -14.74 3.50
C LEU A 104 15.72 -13.46 2.72
N GLN A 105 16.71 -13.00 1.97
CA GLN A 105 16.60 -11.79 1.15
C GLN A 105 15.50 -11.91 0.08
N SER A 106 15.37 -13.06 -0.57
CA SER A 106 14.35 -13.30 -1.59
C SER A 106 12.91 -13.09 -1.09
N ASN A 107 12.64 -13.43 0.19
CA ASN A 107 11.32 -13.18 0.78
C ASN A 107 11.08 -11.68 1.01
N ALA A 108 12.13 -10.95 1.41
CA ALA A 108 12.06 -9.49 1.54
C ALA A 108 11.85 -8.81 0.20
N GLU A 109 12.53 -9.26 -0.85
CA GLU A 109 12.37 -8.76 -2.23
C GLU A 109 10.94 -9.00 -2.75
N GLY A 110 10.36 -10.17 -2.46
CA GLY A 110 8.98 -10.47 -2.81
C GLY A 110 7.97 -9.52 -2.13
N LEU A 111 8.19 -9.15 -0.87
CA LEU A 111 7.34 -8.16 -0.19
C LEU A 111 7.61 -6.75 -0.72
N GLN A 112 8.87 -6.37 -0.94
CA GLN A 112 9.23 -5.07 -1.51
C GLN A 112 8.54 -4.85 -2.86
N GLN A 113 8.57 -5.86 -3.73
CA GLN A 113 7.94 -5.77 -5.06
C GLN A 113 6.42 -5.56 -4.95
N ARG A 114 5.74 -6.26 -4.04
CA ARG A 114 4.29 -6.05 -3.81
C ARG A 114 3.98 -4.63 -3.35
N LEU A 115 4.78 -4.09 -2.43
CA LEU A 115 4.61 -2.73 -1.94
C LEU A 115 4.88 -1.69 -3.02
N ARG A 116 5.91 -1.89 -3.84
CA ARG A 116 6.22 -1.00 -4.98
C ARG A 116 5.10 -1.01 -6.02
N ASN A 117 4.54 -2.18 -6.32
CA ASN A 117 3.39 -2.30 -7.21
C ASN A 117 2.13 -1.61 -6.63
N ALA A 118 2.04 -1.49 -5.31
CA ALA A 118 1.00 -0.73 -4.61
C ALA A 118 1.31 0.78 -4.47
N GLY A 119 2.42 1.26 -5.06
CA GLY A 119 2.79 2.68 -5.11
C GLY A 119 3.64 3.17 -3.92
N TYR A 120 4.13 2.28 -3.06
CA TYR A 120 5.03 2.65 -1.96
C TYR A 120 6.50 2.66 -2.42
N ASP A 121 7.30 3.60 -1.90
CA ASP A 121 8.76 3.61 -2.09
C ASP A 121 9.43 2.63 -1.12
N ALA A 122 9.11 1.36 -1.29
CA ALA A 122 9.56 0.31 -0.39
C ALA A 122 11.04 0.00 -0.55
N GLN A 123 11.74 -0.16 0.58
CA GLN A 123 13.17 -0.38 0.67
C GLN A 123 13.48 -1.65 1.48
N ILE A 124 14.64 -2.22 1.28
CA ILE A 124 15.16 -3.33 2.09
C ILE A 124 16.42 -2.86 2.81
N VAL A 125 16.45 -3.09 4.11
CA VAL A 125 17.64 -2.90 4.94
C VAL A 125 17.99 -4.20 5.65
N LYS A 126 19.27 -4.41 5.90
CA LYS A 126 19.79 -5.56 6.64
C LYS A 126 20.21 -5.13 8.04
N ASN A 127 19.65 -5.74 9.05
CA ASN A 127 20.17 -5.72 10.40
C ASN A 127 21.28 -6.79 10.50
N GLU A 128 22.52 -6.36 10.65
CA GLU A 128 23.65 -7.28 10.64
C GLU A 128 23.82 -8.04 11.95
N ASP A 129 23.46 -7.42 13.08
CA ASP A 129 23.53 -8.05 14.40
C ASP A 129 22.62 -9.28 14.52
N ARG A 130 21.48 -9.23 13.81
CA ARG A 130 20.48 -10.33 13.81
C ARG A 130 20.44 -11.12 12.52
N ASN A 131 21.24 -10.73 11.53
CA ASN A 131 21.23 -11.29 10.18
C ASN A 131 19.81 -11.36 9.56
N MET A 132 19.05 -10.27 9.68
CA MET A 132 17.65 -10.17 9.25
C MET A 132 17.46 -9.05 8.23
N PHE A 133 16.64 -9.31 7.23
CA PHE A 133 16.20 -8.32 6.25
C PHE A 133 14.90 -7.67 6.72
N ARG A 134 14.88 -6.33 6.81
CA ARG A 134 13.70 -5.54 7.15
C ARG A 134 13.14 -4.92 5.87
N VAL A 135 11.84 -5.05 5.65
CA VAL A 135 11.17 -4.33 4.56
C VAL A 135 10.54 -3.07 5.13
N VAL A 136 11.05 -1.95 4.68
CA VAL A 136 10.58 -0.60 5.02
C VAL A 136 9.60 -0.16 3.96
N ALA A 137 8.38 0.20 4.35
CA ALA A 137 7.35 0.67 3.42
C ALA A 137 7.41 2.18 3.19
N ALA A 138 7.81 2.95 4.22
CA ALA A 138 7.93 4.40 4.15
C ALA A 138 8.94 4.91 5.18
N THR A 139 9.52 6.09 4.94
CA THR A 139 10.49 6.73 5.84
C THR A 139 10.20 8.21 6.01
N PHE A 140 10.44 8.77 7.22
CA PHE A 140 10.01 10.09 7.65
C PHE A 140 11.08 10.79 8.47
N ASP A 141 11.08 12.12 8.44
CA ASP A 141 12.00 12.92 9.24
C ASP A 141 11.51 13.09 10.69
N ASN A 142 10.19 12.98 10.92
CA ASN A 142 9.63 13.11 12.26
C ASN A 142 8.86 11.86 12.70
N LYS A 143 8.82 11.64 14.01
CA LYS A 143 8.22 10.47 14.67
C LYS A 143 6.70 10.42 14.52
N ALA A 144 6.03 11.57 14.55
CA ALA A 144 4.57 11.61 14.51
C ALA A 144 4.03 11.17 13.15
N ASP A 145 4.67 11.60 12.04
CA ASP A 145 4.28 11.19 10.70
C ASP A 145 4.55 9.68 10.48
N ALA A 146 5.69 9.20 10.97
CA ALA A 146 6.01 7.78 10.93
C ALA A 146 4.99 6.94 11.72
N ALA A 147 4.58 7.43 12.90
CA ALA A 147 3.60 6.73 13.74
C ALA A 147 2.21 6.68 13.07
N ARG A 148 1.76 7.78 12.48
CA ARG A 148 0.50 7.79 11.71
C ARG A 148 0.55 6.81 10.53
N SER A 149 1.63 6.81 9.79
CA SER A 149 1.82 5.88 8.67
C SER A 149 1.84 4.42 9.14
N ARG A 150 2.56 4.12 10.26
CA ARG A 150 2.54 2.78 10.85
C ARG A 150 1.12 2.34 11.20
N ASP A 151 0.32 3.21 11.80
CA ASP A 151 -1.04 2.88 12.23
C ASP A 151 -1.95 2.62 11.02
N GLN A 152 -1.81 3.37 9.92
CA GLN A 152 -2.47 3.09 8.65
C GLN A 152 -2.08 1.72 8.07
N PHE A 153 -0.80 1.33 8.14
CA PHE A 153 -0.39 -0.01 7.74
C PHE A 153 -1.03 -1.09 8.61
N ARG A 154 -1.13 -0.87 9.92
CA ARG A 154 -1.73 -1.81 10.87
C ARG A 154 -3.22 -2.05 10.68
N GLU A 155 -3.94 -1.16 10.02
CA GLU A 155 -5.34 -1.37 9.62
C GLU A 155 -5.48 -2.52 8.61
N GLN A 156 -4.40 -2.85 7.90
CA GLN A 156 -4.34 -3.98 6.99
C GLN A 156 -3.84 -5.21 7.73
N GLU A 157 -4.62 -6.30 7.71
CA GLU A 157 -4.26 -7.56 8.40
C GLU A 157 -2.87 -8.07 8.03
N ALA A 158 -2.45 -7.89 6.78
CA ALA A 158 -1.14 -8.29 6.29
C ALA A 158 0.03 -7.55 6.97
N TYR A 159 -0.22 -6.37 7.58
CA TYR A 159 0.80 -5.50 8.16
C TYR A 159 0.47 -5.10 9.60
N LYS A 160 -0.40 -5.81 10.29
CA LYS A 160 -0.81 -5.53 11.69
C LYS A 160 0.34 -5.42 12.67
N ASP A 161 1.45 -6.09 12.37
CA ASP A 161 2.67 -6.10 13.19
C ASP A 161 3.69 -5.02 12.76
N ALA A 162 3.28 -4.03 11.95
CA ALA A 162 4.16 -2.94 11.55
C ALA A 162 4.69 -2.18 12.77
N TRP A 163 5.96 -1.75 12.71
CA TRP A 163 6.64 -1.08 13.81
C TRP A 163 7.59 0.02 13.30
N LEU A 164 8.06 0.87 14.22
CA LEU A 164 8.96 1.97 13.88
C LEU A 164 10.42 1.59 14.14
N LEU A 165 11.26 1.88 13.15
CA LEU A 165 12.70 1.78 13.19
C LEU A 165 13.31 3.18 13.21
N SER A 166 14.28 3.42 14.09
CA SER A 166 15.25 4.51 13.93
C SER A 166 16.62 3.92 13.61
N ASN A 167 17.26 4.48 12.58
CA ASN A 167 18.63 4.12 12.23
C ASN A 167 19.60 4.81 13.20
N GLN A 168 20.54 4.03 13.76
CA GLN A 168 21.65 4.54 14.59
C GLN A 168 22.88 4.78 13.76
#